data_81dd0b5abeab1a95ed89376e29992818
#
_entry.id   81dd0b5abeab1a95ed89376e29992818
#
_cell.length_a   1.000
_cell.length_b   1.000
_cell.length_c   1.000
_cell.angle_alpha   90.00
_cell.angle_beta   90.00
_cell.angle_gamma   90.00
#
_symmetry.space_group_name_H-M   'P 1'
#
loop_
_entity.id
_entity.type
_entity.pdbx_description
1 polymer ?
#
loop_
_entity_poly.entity_id
_entity_poly.type
_entity_poly.pdbx_seq_one_letter_code
_entity_poly.pdbx_strand_id
1 'polypeptide(L)'
;VYKSNFKEKVFMSVVNFYGQLSNTQQFDQIRINIASPEQVRSWSFGEVIKPETINYRTFKPEKDGLFCARIFGPVKDYECLCGKYKRMKNRGITCEKCGVEVTVSRVRRERMGHIELAAPVAHIWFLKSLPSRISTLLDMTMRDIEKILYFENYVVVDPGLSILQKGELLTEEELQKAKDKYGEDAFTASIGAEVVQQMLKELDFPTLKQELYEELQNTTSEVKKKKLVKRLKLVEDFLESENKPEWMIMNVLPVMPPEL
;
A
#
# COMPACT_ATOMS: atom_id res chain seq x y z
N VAL A 1 -27.68 2.59 10.04
CA VAL A 1 -28.28 1.35 9.48
C VAL A 1 -27.93 1.18 7.99
N TYR A 2 -27.20 2.10 7.35
CA TYR A 2 -26.88 2.06 5.90
C TYR A 2 -25.46 1.57 5.55
N LYS A 3 -24.62 1.19 6.53
CA LYS A 3 -23.18 0.87 6.31
C LYS A 3 -22.87 -0.58 5.88
N SER A 4 -23.78 -1.56 6.06
CA SER A 4 -23.48 -2.97 5.76
C SER A 4 -23.74 -3.40 4.30
N ASN A 5 -24.60 -2.69 3.58
CA ASN A 5 -25.00 -3.09 2.22
C ASN A 5 -24.07 -2.63 1.10
N PHE A 6 -23.07 -1.79 1.41
CA PHE A 6 -22.21 -1.23 0.35
C PHE A 6 -21.04 -2.16 -0.05
N LYS A 7 -20.50 -2.93 0.90
CA LYS A 7 -19.39 -3.87 0.62
C LYS A 7 -19.80 -5.04 -0.27
N GLU A 8 -20.99 -5.59 -0.06
CA GLU A 8 -21.50 -6.69 -0.90
C GLU A 8 -21.92 -6.23 -2.30
N LYS A 9 -22.46 -5.02 -2.44
CA LYS A 9 -22.90 -4.50 -3.74
C LYS A 9 -21.76 -4.18 -4.70
N VAL A 10 -20.62 -3.71 -4.22
CA VAL A 10 -19.45 -3.41 -5.06
C VAL A 10 -18.81 -4.69 -5.60
N PHE A 11 -18.73 -5.74 -4.79
CA PHE A 11 -18.19 -7.04 -5.22
C PHE A 11 -19.10 -7.74 -6.22
N MET A 12 -20.42 -7.69 -6.02
CA MET A 12 -21.40 -8.26 -6.97
C MET A 12 -21.50 -7.46 -8.27
N SER A 13 -21.25 -6.15 -8.26
CA SER A 13 -21.39 -5.32 -9.47
C SER A 13 -20.28 -5.55 -10.49
N VAL A 14 -19.05 -5.86 -10.06
CA VAL A 14 -17.95 -6.21 -10.98
C VAL A 14 -18.20 -7.58 -11.64
N VAL A 15 -18.82 -8.53 -10.93
CA VAL A 15 -19.16 -9.86 -11.47
C VAL A 15 -20.41 -9.81 -12.35
N ASN A 16 -21.38 -8.95 -12.05
CA ASN A 16 -22.65 -8.84 -12.80
C ASN A 16 -22.61 -7.84 -13.99
N PHE A 17 -21.56 -7.04 -14.16
CA PHE A 17 -21.47 -6.04 -15.23
C PHE A 17 -21.56 -6.63 -16.63
N TYR A 18 -21.39 -7.94 -16.79
CA TYR A 18 -21.48 -8.63 -18.07
C TYR A 18 -22.59 -9.67 -18.18
N GLY A 19 -23.43 -9.82 -17.17
CA GLY A 19 -24.51 -10.82 -17.16
C GLY A 19 -25.90 -10.30 -17.53
N GLN A 20 -26.16 -9.00 -17.42
CA GLN A 20 -27.47 -8.42 -17.75
C GLN A 20 -27.32 -6.97 -18.23
N LEU A 21 -27.58 -6.76 -19.49
CA LEU A 21 -27.65 -5.45 -20.18
C LEU A 21 -28.86 -4.57 -19.76
N SER A 22 -29.45 -4.78 -18.59
CA SER A 22 -30.67 -4.07 -18.19
C SER A 22 -30.66 -3.38 -16.83
N ASN A 23 -29.53 -3.34 -16.09
CA ASN A 23 -29.45 -2.57 -14.87
C ASN A 23 -28.16 -1.77 -14.83
N THR A 24 -28.16 -0.59 -15.46
CA THR A 24 -27.19 0.46 -15.15
C THR A 24 -27.44 0.88 -13.70
N GLN A 25 -26.58 0.42 -12.80
CA GLN A 25 -26.61 0.95 -11.42
C GLN A 25 -26.26 2.42 -11.49
N GLN A 26 -27.24 3.27 -11.21
CA GLN A 26 -26.99 4.70 -11.05
C GLN A 26 -26.25 4.89 -9.73
N PHE A 27 -25.12 5.57 -9.78
CA PHE A 27 -24.34 5.96 -8.61
C PHE A 27 -24.20 7.49 -8.63
N ASP A 28 -24.32 8.11 -7.46
CA ASP A 28 -24.23 9.57 -7.33
C ASP A 28 -22.80 10.03 -7.08
N GLN A 29 -21.94 9.15 -6.57
CA GLN A 29 -20.57 9.49 -6.17
C GLN A 29 -19.58 8.37 -6.47
N ILE A 30 -18.36 8.77 -6.83
CA ILE A 30 -17.18 7.92 -6.88
C ILE A 30 -16.22 8.39 -5.79
N ARG A 31 -15.81 7.48 -4.91
CA ARG A 31 -14.83 7.75 -3.86
C ARG A 31 -13.54 7.00 -4.13
N ILE A 32 -12.42 7.72 -4.15
CA ILE A 32 -11.08 7.16 -4.30
C ILE A 32 -10.44 7.12 -2.91
N ASN A 33 -10.02 5.92 -2.49
CA ASN A 33 -9.37 5.69 -1.20
C ASN A 33 -8.02 5.02 -1.39
N ILE A 34 -7.16 5.07 -0.36
CA ILE A 34 -5.94 4.28 -0.30
C ILE A 34 -6.34 2.85 0.08
N ALA A 35 -5.81 1.86 -0.64
CA ALA A 35 -6.06 0.46 -0.32
C ALA A 35 -5.18 -0.02 0.84
N SER A 36 -5.78 -0.71 1.80
CA SER A 36 -5.01 -1.40 2.84
C SER A 36 -4.30 -2.65 2.30
N PRO A 37 -3.22 -3.13 2.93
CA PRO A 37 -2.58 -4.39 2.56
C PRO A 37 -3.56 -5.57 2.52
N GLU A 38 -4.48 -5.66 3.50
CA GLU A 38 -5.51 -6.69 3.57
C GLU A 38 -6.48 -6.60 2.39
N GLN A 39 -6.81 -5.39 1.98
CA GLN A 39 -7.69 -5.14 0.85
C GLN A 39 -7.04 -5.57 -0.47
N VAL A 40 -5.76 -5.28 -0.66
CA VAL A 40 -4.99 -5.75 -1.83
C VAL A 40 -4.94 -7.28 -1.87
N ARG A 41 -4.68 -7.94 -0.73
CA ARG A 41 -4.71 -9.41 -0.65
C ARG A 41 -6.09 -9.98 -0.97
N SER A 42 -7.16 -9.32 -0.53
CA SER A 42 -8.54 -9.76 -0.80
C SER A 42 -8.93 -9.68 -2.27
N TRP A 43 -8.34 -8.78 -3.05
CA TRP A 43 -8.55 -8.69 -4.50
C TRP A 43 -7.74 -9.70 -5.28
N SER A 44 -6.67 -10.23 -4.69
CA SER A 44 -5.69 -11.06 -5.37
C SER A 44 -6.13 -12.52 -5.46
N PHE A 45 -5.86 -13.12 -6.60
CA PHE A 45 -6.03 -14.56 -6.85
C PHE A 45 -4.77 -15.38 -6.53
N GLY A 46 -3.66 -14.71 -6.16
CA GLY A 46 -2.43 -15.37 -5.73
C GLY A 46 -1.22 -14.44 -5.76
N GLU A 47 -0.17 -14.90 -5.09
CA GLU A 47 1.10 -14.19 -4.99
C GLU A 47 1.97 -14.46 -6.23
N VAL A 48 2.54 -13.39 -6.77
CA VAL A 48 3.54 -13.42 -7.83
C VAL A 48 4.93 -13.42 -7.17
N ILE A 49 5.66 -14.53 -7.30
CA ILE A 49 6.96 -14.74 -6.64
C ILE A 49 8.12 -14.50 -7.61
N LYS A 50 7.87 -14.66 -8.92
CA LYS A 50 8.90 -14.61 -9.97
C LYS A 50 8.69 -13.42 -10.91
N PRO A 51 9.77 -12.76 -11.36
CA PRO A 51 9.67 -11.65 -12.30
C PRO A 51 9.40 -12.09 -13.75
N GLU A 52 9.55 -13.40 -14.05
CA GLU A 52 9.38 -13.92 -15.41
C GLU A 52 7.93 -13.80 -15.88
N THR A 53 7.78 -13.53 -17.16
CA THR A 53 6.48 -13.42 -17.82
C THR A 53 6.13 -14.71 -18.58
N ILE A 54 6.94 -15.04 -19.60
CA ILE A 54 6.75 -16.21 -20.46
C ILE A 54 8.06 -16.99 -20.60
N ASN A 55 7.93 -18.28 -20.85
CA ASN A 55 9.05 -19.11 -21.25
C ASN A 55 9.36 -18.89 -22.74
N TYR A 56 10.55 -18.38 -23.06
CA TYR A 56 10.95 -18.07 -24.44
C TYR A 56 11.00 -19.26 -25.41
N ARG A 57 11.15 -20.49 -24.86
CA ARG A 57 11.19 -21.71 -25.68
C ARG A 57 9.78 -22.22 -26.02
N THR A 58 8.84 -22.12 -25.07
CA THR A 58 7.51 -22.70 -25.19
C THR A 58 6.43 -21.68 -25.42
N PHE A 59 6.73 -20.39 -25.26
CA PHE A 59 5.81 -19.24 -25.29
C PHE A 59 4.61 -19.36 -24.31
N LYS A 60 4.76 -20.20 -23.29
CA LYS A 60 3.75 -20.37 -22.25
C LYS A 60 4.07 -19.48 -21.04
N PRO A 61 3.04 -18.99 -20.32
CA PRO A 61 3.25 -18.27 -19.06
C PRO A 61 4.07 -19.08 -18.06
N GLU A 62 5.07 -18.45 -17.45
CA GLU A 62 5.84 -19.07 -16.37
C GLU A 62 4.99 -19.22 -15.11
N LYS A 63 5.25 -20.31 -14.40
CA LYS A 63 4.56 -20.58 -13.13
C LYS A 63 5.01 -19.58 -12.07
N ASP A 64 4.06 -19.03 -11.34
CA ASP A 64 4.26 -18.05 -10.27
C ASP A 64 4.91 -16.73 -10.72
N GLY A 65 4.93 -16.48 -12.05
CA GLY A 65 5.39 -15.25 -12.68
C GLY A 65 4.27 -14.24 -12.93
N LEU A 66 4.65 -13.11 -13.53
CA LEU A 66 3.74 -12.00 -13.82
C LEU A 66 2.57 -12.33 -14.78
N PHE A 67 2.67 -13.42 -15.54
CA PHE A 67 1.61 -13.90 -16.45
C PHE A 67 1.05 -15.26 -16.07
N CYS A 68 1.32 -15.72 -14.85
CA CYS A 68 0.99 -17.06 -14.37
C CYS A 68 -0.48 -17.43 -14.62
N ALA A 69 -0.70 -18.56 -15.31
CA ALA A 69 -2.04 -19.03 -15.60
C ALA A 69 -2.80 -19.56 -14.36
N ARG A 70 -2.07 -19.96 -13.31
CA ARG A 70 -2.66 -20.37 -12.03
C ARG A 70 -3.28 -19.19 -11.29
N ILE A 71 -2.64 -18.02 -11.34
CA ILE A 71 -3.09 -16.79 -10.67
C ILE A 71 -4.13 -16.08 -11.51
N PHE A 72 -3.81 -15.77 -12.77
CA PHE A 72 -4.61 -14.92 -13.63
C PHE A 72 -5.64 -15.66 -14.50
N GLY A 73 -5.53 -16.98 -14.60
CA GLY A 73 -6.43 -17.80 -15.41
C GLY A 73 -5.81 -18.36 -16.67
N PRO A 74 -6.56 -19.21 -17.40
CA PRO A 74 -6.09 -19.91 -18.58
C PRO A 74 -5.87 -18.96 -19.77
N VAL A 75 -4.92 -19.29 -20.64
CA VAL A 75 -4.62 -18.53 -21.88
C VAL A 75 -5.65 -18.81 -22.97
N LYS A 76 -6.25 -20.01 -22.99
CA LYS A 76 -7.29 -20.43 -23.93
C LYS A 76 -8.56 -20.80 -23.20
N ASP A 77 -9.70 -20.50 -23.82
CA ASP A 77 -11.00 -20.83 -23.25
C ASP A 77 -11.14 -22.32 -22.95
N TYR A 78 -11.52 -22.62 -21.71
CA TYR A 78 -11.78 -23.97 -21.23
C TYR A 78 -10.65 -24.97 -21.45
N GLU A 79 -9.40 -24.49 -21.47
CA GLU A 79 -8.20 -25.33 -21.59
C GLU A 79 -7.19 -25.00 -20.48
N CYS A 80 -6.77 -26.00 -19.71
CA CYS A 80 -5.70 -25.82 -18.74
C CYS A 80 -4.31 -25.71 -19.44
N LEU A 81 -3.32 -25.11 -18.80
CA LEU A 81 -2.01 -24.83 -19.39
C LEU A 81 -1.27 -26.08 -19.90
N CYS A 82 -1.42 -27.23 -19.21
CA CYS A 82 -0.79 -28.50 -19.60
C CYS A 82 -1.59 -29.29 -20.66
N GLY A 83 -2.84 -28.87 -20.98
CA GLY A 83 -3.70 -29.53 -21.94
C GLY A 83 -4.41 -30.81 -21.44
N LYS A 84 -4.28 -31.18 -20.14
CA LYS A 84 -4.96 -32.36 -19.56
C LYS A 84 -6.48 -32.21 -19.65
N TYR A 85 -7.00 -31.06 -19.27
CA TYR A 85 -8.41 -30.72 -19.33
C TYR A 85 -8.67 -29.74 -20.47
N LYS A 86 -9.59 -30.11 -21.37
CA LYS A 86 -10.03 -29.30 -22.50
C LYS A 86 -11.55 -29.34 -22.61
N ARG A 87 -12.10 -28.32 -23.22
CA ARG A 87 -13.53 -28.17 -23.50
C ARG A 87 -14.39 -27.80 -22.28
N MET A 88 -15.54 -27.23 -22.59
CA MET A 88 -16.50 -26.67 -21.63
C MET A 88 -17.02 -27.69 -20.58
N LYS A 89 -17.04 -28.99 -20.90
CA LYS A 89 -17.48 -30.04 -19.97
C LYS A 89 -16.66 -30.08 -18.66
N ASN A 90 -15.44 -29.55 -18.68
CA ASN A 90 -14.54 -29.51 -17.53
C ASN A 90 -14.51 -28.12 -16.86
N ARG A 91 -15.48 -27.26 -17.13
CA ARG A 91 -15.56 -25.92 -16.55
C ARG A 91 -15.55 -25.96 -15.04
N GLY A 92 -14.77 -25.09 -14.40
CA GLY A 92 -14.65 -24.94 -12.94
C GLY A 92 -13.72 -25.96 -12.28
N ILE A 93 -13.17 -26.93 -13.03
CA ILE A 93 -12.21 -27.89 -12.50
C ILE A 93 -10.82 -27.25 -12.44
N THR A 94 -10.17 -27.32 -11.29
CA THR A 94 -8.75 -26.94 -11.16
C THR A 94 -7.87 -28.15 -11.53
N CYS A 95 -6.99 -27.95 -12.49
CA CYS A 95 -6.11 -29.03 -12.96
C CYS A 95 -5.09 -29.44 -11.92
N GLU A 96 -5.08 -30.70 -11.50
CA GLU A 96 -4.16 -31.26 -10.49
C GLU A 96 -2.68 -31.13 -10.93
N LYS A 97 -2.39 -31.18 -12.26
CA LYS A 97 -1.04 -31.14 -12.80
C LYS A 97 -0.46 -29.72 -12.88
N CYS A 98 -1.24 -28.75 -13.36
CA CYS A 98 -0.74 -27.37 -13.57
C CYS A 98 -1.38 -26.32 -12.67
N GLY A 99 -2.38 -26.69 -11.86
CA GLY A 99 -3.08 -25.80 -10.94
C GLY A 99 -3.96 -24.74 -11.61
N VAL A 100 -4.17 -24.81 -12.92
CA VAL A 100 -4.96 -23.84 -13.66
C VAL A 100 -6.43 -24.22 -13.64
N GLU A 101 -7.30 -23.28 -13.30
CA GLU A 101 -8.74 -23.43 -13.37
C GLU A 101 -9.22 -23.43 -14.82
N VAL A 102 -10.10 -24.35 -15.18
CA VAL A 102 -10.69 -24.45 -16.52
C VAL A 102 -11.88 -23.51 -16.63
N THR A 103 -11.62 -22.30 -17.13
CA THR A 103 -12.61 -21.24 -17.33
C THR A 103 -12.35 -20.49 -18.63
N VAL A 104 -13.09 -19.42 -18.87
CA VAL A 104 -12.87 -18.54 -20.03
C VAL A 104 -11.57 -17.73 -19.85
N SER A 105 -10.83 -17.50 -20.92
CA SER A 105 -9.58 -16.73 -20.92
C SER A 105 -9.79 -15.26 -20.53
N ARG A 106 -11.00 -14.73 -20.72
CA ARG A 106 -11.37 -13.37 -20.36
C ARG A 106 -11.07 -13.01 -18.91
N VAL A 107 -11.09 -13.99 -17.96
CA VAL A 107 -10.74 -13.75 -16.55
C VAL A 107 -9.34 -13.17 -16.38
N ARG A 108 -8.44 -13.36 -17.36
CA ARG A 108 -7.09 -12.76 -17.37
C ARG A 108 -7.09 -11.24 -17.50
N ARG A 109 -8.21 -10.64 -17.86
CA ARG A 109 -8.42 -9.19 -17.89
C ARG A 109 -9.00 -8.65 -16.58
N GLU A 110 -9.44 -9.53 -15.67
CA GLU A 110 -10.19 -9.18 -14.47
C GLU A 110 -9.46 -9.56 -13.19
N ARG A 111 -8.73 -10.69 -13.21
CA ARG A 111 -8.04 -11.22 -12.01
C ARG A 111 -6.78 -10.45 -11.71
N MET A 112 -6.70 -9.94 -10.48
CA MET A 112 -5.49 -9.30 -9.93
C MET A 112 -4.63 -10.33 -9.20
N GLY A 113 -3.33 -10.05 -9.15
CA GLY A 113 -2.38 -10.70 -8.26
C GLY A 113 -1.82 -9.72 -7.23
N HIS A 114 -0.90 -10.18 -6.42
CA HIS A 114 -0.12 -9.32 -5.53
C HIS A 114 1.32 -9.80 -5.42
N ILE A 115 2.18 -8.91 -4.95
CA ILE A 115 3.57 -9.22 -4.58
C ILE A 115 3.73 -8.81 -3.11
N GLU A 116 4.16 -9.75 -2.26
CA GLU A 116 4.61 -9.42 -0.91
C GLU A 116 6.02 -8.81 -1.01
N LEU A 117 6.18 -7.60 -0.50
CA LEU A 117 7.46 -6.92 -0.53
C LEU A 117 8.34 -7.43 0.61
N ALA A 118 9.63 -7.66 0.33
CA ALA A 118 10.61 -8.07 1.35
C ALA A 118 10.85 -6.99 2.42
N ALA A 119 10.66 -5.71 2.06
CA ALA A 119 10.71 -4.57 2.95
C ALA A 119 9.65 -3.56 2.54
N PRO A 120 9.09 -2.77 3.48
CA PRO A 120 8.14 -1.71 3.17
C PRO A 120 8.74 -0.66 2.22
N VAL A 121 7.91 -0.11 1.33
CA VAL A 121 8.31 0.90 0.35
C VAL A 121 7.35 2.09 0.38
N ALA A 122 7.89 3.30 0.47
CA ALA A 122 7.08 4.51 0.41
C ALA A 122 6.49 4.74 -0.98
N HIS A 123 5.19 4.95 -1.05
CA HIS A 123 4.52 5.23 -2.32
C HIS A 123 4.94 6.60 -2.85
N ILE A 124 5.40 6.65 -4.10
CA ILE A 124 5.99 7.84 -4.71
C ILE A 124 5.05 9.06 -4.71
N TRP A 125 3.74 8.85 -4.88
CA TRP A 125 2.75 9.94 -4.87
C TRP A 125 2.63 10.63 -3.52
N PHE A 126 2.92 9.94 -2.41
CA PHE A 126 2.85 10.53 -1.08
C PHE A 126 4.19 11.05 -0.59
N LEU A 127 5.29 10.55 -1.18
CA LEU A 127 6.65 10.98 -0.86
C LEU A 127 7.10 12.17 -1.72
N LYS A 128 7.04 12.03 -3.06
CA LYS A 128 7.62 13.00 -4.02
C LYS A 128 6.64 14.09 -4.49
N SER A 129 5.36 14.03 -4.12
CA SER A 129 4.42 15.12 -4.45
C SER A 129 4.81 16.42 -3.71
N LEU A 130 4.49 17.55 -4.29
CA LEU A 130 4.73 18.85 -3.68
C LEU A 130 3.38 19.50 -3.29
N PRO A 131 3.09 19.66 -1.99
CA PRO A 131 3.86 19.23 -0.81
C PRO A 131 3.78 17.73 -0.56
N SER A 132 4.86 17.12 -0.05
CA SER A 132 4.87 15.72 0.36
C SER A 132 3.91 15.50 1.53
N ARG A 133 3.00 14.52 1.40
CA ARG A 133 2.02 14.21 2.45
C ARG A 133 2.69 13.58 3.67
N ILE A 134 3.64 12.67 3.44
CA ILE A 134 4.40 12.02 4.51
C ILE A 134 5.19 13.08 5.31
N SER A 135 5.91 13.96 4.62
CA SER A 135 6.69 15.01 5.28
C SER A 135 5.81 16.01 6.05
N THR A 136 4.65 16.34 5.51
CA THR A 136 3.70 17.26 6.16
C THR A 136 3.11 16.65 7.43
N LEU A 137 2.76 15.36 7.43
CA LEU A 137 2.23 14.68 8.62
C LEU A 137 3.28 14.54 9.73
N LEU A 138 4.50 14.12 9.36
CA LEU A 138 5.58 13.91 10.33
C LEU A 138 6.27 15.22 10.76
N ASP A 139 5.93 16.36 10.16
CA ASP A 139 6.59 17.65 10.35
C ASP A 139 8.10 17.65 10.10
N MET A 140 8.52 16.80 9.15
CA MET A 140 9.91 16.65 8.74
C MET A 140 10.10 17.22 7.34
N THR A 141 11.34 17.58 6.97
CA THR A 141 11.60 17.97 5.57
C THR A 141 11.60 16.73 4.68
N MET A 142 11.27 16.91 3.39
CA MET A 142 11.31 15.81 2.43
C MET A 142 12.71 15.20 2.31
N ARG A 143 13.77 16.04 2.42
CA ARG A 143 15.17 15.59 2.39
C ARG A 143 15.51 14.68 3.57
N ASP A 144 15.00 15.00 4.76
CA ASP A 144 15.24 14.21 5.96
C ASP A 144 14.58 12.84 5.85
N ILE A 145 13.34 12.81 5.37
CA ILE A 145 12.63 11.55 5.12
C ILE A 145 13.34 10.70 4.05
N GLU A 146 13.84 11.32 2.99
CA GLU A 146 14.63 10.63 1.96
C GLU A 146 15.88 9.99 2.54
N LYS A 147 16.62 10.71 3.41
CA LYS A 147 17.80 10.16 4.07
C LYS A 147 17.48 8.94 4.93
N ILE A 148 16.33 8.94 5.62
CA ILE A 148 15.87 7.78 6.38
C ILE A 148 15.54 6.62 5.43
N LEU A 149 14.75 6.88 4.39
CA LEU A 149 14.27 5.87 3.44
C LEU A 149 15.40 5.24 2.61
N TYR A 150 16.43 6.02 2.29
CA TYR A 150 17.59 5.55 1.53
C TYR A 150 18.75 5.04 2.39
N PHE A 151 18.49 4.83 3.69
CA PHE A 151 19.46 4.27 4.63
C PHE A 151 20.73 5.12 4.82
N GLU A 152 20.58 6.44 4.74
CA GLU A 152 21.70 7.38 4.99
C GLU A 152 21.75 7.80 6.44
N ASN A 153 20.60 8.04 7.09
CA ASN A 153 20.50 8.51 8.46
C ASN A 153 19.49 7.71 9.29
N TYR A 154 19.81 7.53 10.55
CA TYR A 154 18.89 7.00 11.56
C TYR A 154 17.99 8.12 12.08
N VAL A 155 16.77 7.77 12.47
CA VAL A 155 15.84 8.69 13.14
C VAL A 155 15.55 8.18 14.54
N VAL A 156 15.56 9.10 15.51
CA VAL A 156 15.19 8.81 16.90
C VAL A 156 13.67 8.66 16.99
N VAL A 157 13.21 7.46 17.31
CA VAL A 157 11.79 7.13 17.48
C VAL A 157 11.35 7.43 18.90
N ASP A 158 12.13 6.96 19.87
CA ASP A 158 11.91 7.20 21.29
C ASP A 158 13.20 7.73 21.92
N PRO A 159 13.20 8.96 22.46
CA PRO A 159 14.36 9.53 23.11
C PRO A 159 14.68 8.88 24.47
N GLY A 160 13.73 8.18 25.09
CA GLY A 160 13.91 7.49 26.36
C GLY A 160 14.57 8.36 27.43
N LEU A 161 15.71 7.91 27.97
CA LEU A 161 16.48 8.62 28.98
C LEU A 161 17.59 9.55 28.44
N SER A 162 17.63 9.73 27.10
CA SER A 162 18.61 10.59 26.43
C SER A 162 18.11 12.04 26.31
N ILE A 163 19.03 12.96 25.99
CA ILE A 163 18.68 14.37 25.65
C ILE A 163 18.34 14.55 24.17
N LEU A 164 18.26 13.48 23.40
CA LEU A 164 17.88 13.51 22.00
C LEU A 164 16.40 13.88 21.85
N GLN A 165 16.02 14.42 20.69
CA GLN A 165 14.64 14.77 20.41
C GLN A 165 14.00 13.70 19.52
N LYS A 166 12.71 13.44 19.70
CA LYS A 166 11.94 12.57 18.77
C LYS A 166 11.97 13.16 17.37
N GLY A 167 12.34 12.34 16.37
CA GLY A 167 12.49 12.78 14.98
C GLY A 167 13.86 13.37 14.63
N GLU A 168 14.80 13.43 15.57
CA GLU A 168 16.18 13.88 15.30
C GLU A 168 16.90 12.86 14.42
N LEU A 169 17.66 13.36 13.44
CA LEU A 169 18.44 12.52 12.53
C LEU A 169 19.86 12.36 13.04
N LEU A 170 20.33 11.14 13.04
CA LEU A 170 21.68 10.77 13.45
C LEU A 170 22.38 10.06 12.29
N THR A 171 23.62 10.45 12.03
CA THR A 171 24.54 9.64 11.23
C THR A 171 24.96 8.40 12.01
N GLU A 172 25.54 7.40 11.34
CA GLU A 172 26.03 6.20 12.02
C GLU A 172 27.07 6.50 13.10
N GLU A 173 27.96 7.48 12.84
CA GLU A 173 28.95 7.92 13.82
C GLU A 173 28.32 8.62 15.04
N GLU A 174 27.30 9.45 14.82
CA GLU A 174 26.56 10.14 15.88
C GLU A 174 25.74 9.15 16.70
N LEU A 175 25.13 8.16 16.05
CA LEU A 175 24.42 7.08 16.72
C LEU A 175 25.36 6.30 17.66
N GLN A 176 26.56 5.93 17.17
CA GLN A 176 27.52 5.22 18.00
C GLN A 176 27.98 6.05 19.19
N LYS A 177 28.30 7.33 18.98
CA LYS A 177 28.65 8.25 20.08
C LYS A 177 27.52 8.42 21.10
N ALA A 178 26.26 8.45 20.62
CA ALA A 178 25.10 8.54 21.50
C ALA A 178 24.92 7.24 22.30
N LYS A 179 25.10 6.07 21.71
CA LYS A 179 25.10 4.77 22.41
C LYS A 179 26.20 4.66 23.45
N ASP A 180 27.40 5.08 23.10
CA ASP A 180 28.55 5.09 24.05
C ASP A 180 28.31 6.02 25.24
N LYS A 181 27.60 7.14 25.03
CA LYS A 181 27.33 8.16 26.04
C LYS A 181 26.14 7.83 26.94
N TYR A 182 25.04 7.32 26.36
CA TYR A 182 23.78 7.12 27.10
C TYR A 182 23.50 5.65 27.42
N GLY A 183 24.16 4.72 26.75
CA GLY A 183 23.90 3.29 26.79
C GLY A 183 23.10 2.81 25.59
N GLU A 184 23.21 1.53 25.23
CA GLU A 184 22.56 0.95 24.06
C GLU A 184 21.04 0.99 24.14
N ASP A 185 20.48 0.79 25.34
CA ASP A 185 19.04 0.72 25.59
C ASP A 185 18.42 2.05 26.06
N ALA A 186 19.21 3.13 26.13
CA ALA A 186 18.72 4.41 26.63
C ALA A 186 17.76 5.15 25.71
N PHE A 187 17.78 4.87 24.42
CA PHE A 187 16.92 5.44 23.41
C PHE A 187 16.76 4.47 22.23
N THR A 188 15.73 4.69 21.41
CA THR A 188 15.48 3.89 20.22
C THR A 188 15.63 4.73 18.97
N ALA A 189 16.58 4.36 18.11
CA ALA A 189 16.75 4.94 16.79
C ALA A 189 16.73 3.84 15.72
N SER A 190 16.08 4.10 14.60
CA SER A 190 15.93 3.13 13.51
C SER A 190 16.04 3.81 12.14
N ILE A 191 16.09 3.02 11.06
CA ILE A 191 16.32 3.48 9.70
C ILE A 191 15.42 2.75 8.72
N GLY A 192 15.17 3.35 7.57
CA GLY A 192 14.39 2.72 6.48
C GLY A 192 12.90 3.02 6.52
N ALA A 193 12.15 2.39 5.63
CA ALA A 193 10.72 2.66 5.47
C ALA A 193 9.87 2.10 6.63
N GLU A 194 10.35 1.07 7.33
CA GLU A 194 9.66 0.49 8.48
C GLU A 194 9.48 1.50 9.60
N VAL A 195 10.52 2.26 9.91
CA VAL A 195 10.44 3.28 10.95
C VAL A 195 9.52 4.43 10.55
N VAL A 196 9.53 4.83 9.27
CA VAL A 196 8.58 5.85 8.77
C VAL A 196 7.15 5.36 8.87
N GLN A 197 6.90 4.08 8.56
CA GLN A 197 5.59 3.44 8.72
C GLN A 197 5.15 3.43 10.19
N GLN A 198 6.06 3.07 11.08
CA GLN A 198 5.81 3.07 12.52
C GLN A 198 5.46 4.47 13.04
N MET A 199 6.26 5.48 12.67
CA MET A 199 6.00 6.88 13.04
C MET A 199 4.63 7.37 12.55
N LEU A 200 4.23 6.99 11.32
CA LEU A 200 2.91 7.31 10.79
C LEU A 200 1.78 6.60 11.55
N LYS A 201 2.00 5.35 11.97
CA LYS A 201 1.02 4.56 12.73
C LYS A 201 0.83 5.09 14.15
N GLU A 202 1.87 5.66 14.76
CA GLU A 202 1.83 6.24 16.10
C GLU A 202 1.15 7.61 16.17
N LEU A 203 0.82 8.23 15.03
CA LEU A 203 0.14 9.52 15.01
C LEU A 203 -1.30 9.38 15.54
N ASP A 204 -1.57 10.06 16.66
CA ASP A 204 -2.92 10.25 17.18
C ASP A 204 -3.53 11.52 16.57
N PHE A 205 -4.34 11.35 15.53
CA PHE A 205 -4.92 12.47 14.80
C PHE A 205 -5.86 13.36 15.62
N PRO A 206 -6.73 12.85 16.52
CA PRO A 206 -7.53 13.68 17.41
C PRO A 206 -6.69 14.64 18.25
N THR A 207 -5.68 14.12 18.92
CA THR A 207 -4.75 14.92 19.75
C THR A 207 -3.93 15.89 18.90
N LEU A 208 -3.34 15.42 17.80
CA LEU A 208 -2.59 16.24 16.86
C LEU A 208 -3.42 17.40 16.29
N LYS A 209 -4.70 17.17 15.99
CA LYS A 209 -5.61 18.21 15.51
C LYS A 209 -5.77 19.32 16.55
N GLN A 210 -5.94 18.95 17.82
CA GLN A 210 -6.10 19.92 18.91
C GLN A 210 -4.82 20.74 19.11
N GLU A 211 -3.66 20.09 19.17
CA GLU A 211 -2.35 20.74 19.29
C GLU A 211 -2.11 21.75 18.15
N LEU A 212 -2.43 21.37 16.90
CA LEU A 212 -2.28 22.23 15.74
C LEU A 212 -3.21 23.48 15.80
N TYR A 213 -4.43 23.31 16.33
CA TYR A 213 -5.34 24.46 16.55
C TYR A 213 -4.81 25.43 17.60
N GLU A 214 -4.30 24.94 18.72
CA GLU A 214 -3.70 25.76 19.77
C GLU A 214 -2.45 26.49 19.27
N GLU A 215 -1.59 25.79 18.53
CA GLU A 215 -0.38 26.39 17.93
C GLU A 215 -0.75 27.47 16.90
N LEU A 216 -1.80 27.26 16.10
CA LEU A 216 -2.28 28.21 15.10
C LEU A 216 -2.77 29.51 15.75
N GLN A 217 -3.46 29.42 16.90
CA GLN A 217 -3.92 30.59 17.65
C GLN A 217 -2.77 31.39 18.26
N ASN A 218 -1.74 30.71 18.75
CA ASN A 218 -0.61 31.33 19.42
C ASN A 218 0.47 31.88 18.46
N THR A 219 0.44 31.46 17.21
CA THR A 219 1.47 31.82 16.22
C THR A 219 1.16 33.17 15.58
N THR A 220 2.13 34.08 15.56
CA THR A 220 2.05 35.40 14.88
C THR A 220 2.64 35.38 13.46
N SER A 221 3.50 34.41 13.12
CA SER A 221 4.17 34.30 11.84
C SER A 221 3.27 33.79 10.73
N GLU A 222 3.05 34.57 9.68
CA GLU A 222 2.23 34.22 8.50
C GLU A 222 2.74 32.95 7.79
N VAL A 223 4.06 32.75 7.74
CA VAL A 223 4.65 31.56 7.09
C VAL A 223 4.34 30.29 7.89
N LYS A 224 4.48 30.37 9.23
CA LYS A 224 4.13 29.25 10.12
C LYS A 224 2.61 28.97 10.05
N LYS A 225 1.76 29.99 10.08
CA LYS A 225 0.31 29.82 9.93
C LYS A 225 -0.06 29.05 8.67
N LYS A 226 0.52 29.42 7.53
CA LYS A 226 0.27 28.71 6.26
C LYS A 226 0.72 27.24 6.30
N LYS A 227 1.82 26.92 6.98
CA LYS A 227 2.28 25.53 7.16
C LYS A 227 1.33 24.75 8.06
N LEU A 228 0.93 25.32 9.20
CA LEU A 228 0.00 24.70 10.15
C LEU A 228 -1.37 24.45 9.53
N VAL A 229 -1.93 25.41 8.79
CA VAL A 229 -3.21 25.24 8.09
C VAL A 229 -3.16 24.09 7.08
N LYS A 230 -2.07 23.94 6.32
CA LYS A 230 -1.91 22.82 5.38
C LYS A 230 -1.84 21.49 6.10
N ARG A 231 -1.10 21.42 7.23
CA ARG A 231 -0.97 20.20 8.05
C ARG A 231 -2.31 19.84 8.70
N LEU A 232 -3.01 20.82 9.27
CA LEU A 232 -4.31 20.66 9.87
C LEU A 232 -5.34 20.12 8.87
N LYS A 233 -5.42 20.71 7.67
CA LYS A 233 -6.31 20.23 6.62
C LYS A 233 -6.02 18.77 6.26
N LEU A 234 -4.76 18.40 6.14
CA LEU A 234 -4.39 17.01 5.83
C LEU A 234 -4.81 16.05 6.96
N VAL A 235 -4.66 16.44 8.22
CA VAL A 235 -5.13 15.65 9.37
C VAL A 235 -6.65 15.49 9.35
N GLU A 236 -7.39 16.54 9.03
CA GLU A 236 -8.85 16.50 8.88
C GLU A 236 -9.26 15.58 7.72
N ASP A 237 -8.61 15.68 6.56
CA ASP A 237 -8.87 14.81 5.42
C ASP A 237 -8.68 13.32 5.78
N PHE A 238 -7.67 12.97 6.59
CA PHE A 238 -7.47 11.60 7.08
C PHE A 238 -8.56 11.15 8.07
N LEU A 239 -8.96 12.02 9.01
CA LEU A 239 -10.05 11.74 9.95
C LEU A 239 -11.38 11.49 9.24
N GLU A 240 -11.69 12.28 8.20
CA GLU A 240 -12.95 12.15 7.46
C GLU A 240 -12.95 10.96 6.49
N SER A 241 -11.79 10.59 5.94
CA SER A 241 -11.70 9.57 4.91
C SER A 241 -11.60 8.14 5.44
N GLU A 242 -11.40 7.94 6.72
CA GLU A 242 -11.14 6.63 7.35
C GLU A 242 -9.86 5.94 6.81
N ASN A 243 -9.02 6.64 6.03
CA ASN A 243 -7.73 6.13 5.57
C ASN A 243 -6.72 6.17 6.71
N LYS A 244 -5.85 5.16 6.74
CA LYS A 244 -4.76 5.13 7.72
C LYS A 244 -3.48 5.67 7.09
N PRO A 245 -2.72 6.51 7.80
CA PRO A 245 -1.51 7.13 7.25
C PRO A 245 -0.40 6.11 6.94
N GLU A 246 -0.32 5.01 7.69
CA GLU A 246 0.64 3.94 7.43
C GLU A 246 0.45 3.24 6.08
N TRP A 247 -0.73 3.35 5.44
CA TRP A 247 -0.97 2.78 4.11
C TRP A 247 -0.25 3.53 2.98
N MET A 248 0.32 4.71 3.27
CA MET A 248 1.21 5.39 2.33
C MET A 248 2.56 4.69 2.17
N ILE A 249 2.89 3.77 3.09
CA ILE A 249 4.03 2.85 3.02
C ILE A 249 3.48 1.48 2.67
N MET A 250 3.87 0.96 1.51
CA MET A 250 3.34 -0.30 0.96
C MET A 250 4.14 -1.49 1.45
N ASN A 251 3.46 -2.50 1.96
CA ASN A 251 4.01 -3.82 2.26
C ASN A 251 3.64 -4.84 1.18
N VAL A 252 2.55 -4.57 0.46
CA VAL A 252 2.01 -5.43 -0.59
C VAL A 252 1.77 -4.59 -1.85
N LEU A 253 2.26 -5.06 -2.97
CA LEU A 253 2.08 -4.40 -4.26
C LEU A 253 0.98 -5.12 -5.06
N PRO A 254 -0.09 -4.42 -5.49
CA PRO A 254 -1.08 -5.02 -6.38
C PRO A 254 -0.50 -5.24 -7.78
N VAL A 255 -0.77 -6.38 -8.36
CA VAL A 255 -0.39 -6.72 -9.75
C VAL A 255 -1.64 -6.70 -10.61
N MET A 256 -1.60 -5.88 -11.65
CA MET A 256 -2.72 -5.74 -12.58
C MET A 256 -2.90 -6.99 -13.45
N PRO A 257 -4.12 -7.24 -13.93
CA PRO A 257 -4.38 -8.31 -14.88
C PRO A 257 -3.48 -8.20 -16.12
N PRO A 258 -2.87 -9.31 -16.60
CA PRO A 258 -1.88 -9.24 -17.68
C PRO A 258 -2.44 -8.88 -19.06
N GLU A 259 -3.75 -8.95 -19.24
CA GLU A 259 -4.42 -8.68 -20.52
C GLU A 259 -5.44 -7.51 -20.43
N LEU A 260 -5.22 -6.61 -19.47
CA LEU A 260 -6.06 -5.42 -19.26
C LEU A 260 -5.99 -4.47 -20.45
#